data_f1fdb27f1288e168dc6920ffb2b63d09
#
_entry.id   f1fdb27f1288e168dc6920ffb2b63d09
#
_cell.length_a   1.000
_cell.length_b   1.000
_cell.length_c   1.000
_cell.angle_alpha   90.00
_cell.angle_beta   90.00
_cell.angle_gamma   90.00
#
_symmetry.space_group_name_H-M   'P 1'
#
loop_
_entity.id
_entity.type
_entity.pdbx_description
1 polymer ?
#
loop_
_entity_poly.entity_id
_entity_poly.type
_entity_poly.pdbx_seq_one_letter_code
_entity_poly.pdbx_strand_id
1 'polypeptide(L)'
;DVLGSRGLGDVYKRQAYISSKHAMSPTTAVLQAVREMERMAQMAETNLIRAMNTLVTRDQKEIDEVYRVEENINFLNKEITNYLVHLNQASLPTSDVMRIGALFHVVNDIERIGDHAENVADSAVQMTNDNVTFSKQGELDLSEMLDMVLKILDESIEMFAKNDLQHLQEIIDIENSIDQEERDLQQKHVERLTRNECTPEAGMIFSDLVSGLERVADHATNIAFSILDEDPEEKAAREAVAGAEK
;
A
#
# COMPACT_ATOMS: atom_id res chain seq x y z
N ASP A 1 -6.25 8.09 -31.73
CA ASP A 1 -6.82 8.33 -30.40
C ASP A 1 -5.73 8.42 -29.35
N VAL A 2 -5.09 9.60 -29.32
CA VAL A 2 -3.95 9.92 -28.42
C VAL A 2 -4.43 10.73 -27.19
N LEU A 3 -5.71 10.67 -26.85
CA LEU A 3 -6.33 11.48 -25.80
C LEU A 3 -6.52 10.74 -24.46
N GLY A 4 -6.19 9.44 -24.37
CA GLY A 4 -6.49 8.64 -23.18
C GLY A 4 -5.47 8.74 -22.04
N SER A 5 -4.18 8.93 -22.32
CA SER A 5 -3.14 8.79 -21.28
C SER A 5 -2.60 10.10 -20.70
N ARG A 6 -2.69 11.20 -21.47
CA ARG A 6 -2.26 12.53 -20.96
C ARG A 6 -3.28 13.21 -20.04
N GLY A 7 -4.55 12.83 -20.12
CA GLY A 7 -5.64 13.47 -19.36
C GLY A 7 -5.72 13.04 -17.90
N LEU A 8 -5.44 11.77 -17.58
CA LEU A 8 -5.60 11.24 -16.23
C LEU A 8 -4.55 11.76 -15.25
N GLY A 9 -3.27 11.83 -15.64
CA GLY A 9 -2.22 12.34 -14.78
C GLY A 9 -2.33 13.83 -14.45
N ASP A 10 -2.74 14.65 -15.42
CA ASP A 10 -2.99 16.08 -15.20
C ASP A 10 -4.27 16.37 -14.43
N VAL A 11 -5.28 15.51 -14.58
CA VAL A 11 -6.53 15.58 -13.80
C VAL A 11 -6.27 15.25 -12.34
N TYR A 12 -5.42 14.26 -12.04
CA TYR A 12 -5.06 13.91 -10.66
C TYR A 12 -4.17 14.98 -9.99
N LYS A 13 -3.23 15.58 -10.71
CA LYS A 13 -2.40 16.69 -10.17
C LYS A 13 -3.20 17.97 -9.90
N ARG A 14 -4.28 18.23 -10.62
CA ARG A 14 -5.06 19.48 -10.53
C ARG A 14 -6.26 19.41 -9.59
N GLN A 15 -6.66 18.24 -9.14
CA GLN A 15 -7.81 18.03 -8.28
C GLN A 15 -7.42 17.36 -6.96
N ALA A 16 -6.72 18.10 -6.09
CA ALA A 16 -6.92 17.86 -4.68
C ALA A 16 -8.34 18.39 -4.37
N TYR A 17 -9.29 17.49 -4.13
CA TYR A 17 -10.67 17.87 -3.77
C TYR A 17 -10.76 18.56 -2.40
N ILE A 18 -9.63 18.74 -1.76
CA ILE A 18 -9.45 19.38 -0.48
C ILE A 18 -9.37 20.90 -0.71
N SER A 19 -10.51 21.58 -0.65
CA SER A 19 -10.58 23.03 -0.77
C SER A 19 -10.55 23.67 0.60
N SER A 20 -9.48 24.40 0.89
CA SER A 20 -9.34 25.25 2.08
C SER A 20 -10.27 26.49 2.10
N LYS A 21 -11.08 26.68 1.06
CA LYS A 21 -11.81 27.94 0.82
C LYS A 21 -13.25 28.00 1.34
N HIS A 22 -13.80 26.94 1.89
CA HIS A 22 -15.16 26.95 2.45
C HIS A 22 -15.12 26.63 3.93
N ALA A 23 -15.83 27.42 4.72
CA ALA A 23 -16.06 27.14 6.16
C ALA A 23 -16.89 25.85 6.30
N MET A 24 -16.24 24.72 6.28
CA MET A 24 -16.82 23.40 6.51
C MET A 24 -16.83 23.09 8.01
N SER A 25 -17.78 22.26 8.45
CA SER A 25 -17.68 21.74 9.80
C SER A 25 -16.44 20.83 9.90
N PRO A 26 -15.76 20.77 11.06
CA PRO A 26 -14.59 19.92 11.26
C PRO A 26 -14.83 18.47 10.83
N THR A 27 -15.96 17.91 11.19
CA THR A 27 -16.36 16.54 10.81
C THR A 27 -16.45 16.33 9.31
N THR A 28 -16.98 17.32 8.56
CA THR A 28 -17.03 17.26 7.09
C THR A 28 -15.64 17.32 6.50
N ALA A 29 -14.75 18.11 7.08
CA ALA A 29 -13.37 18.26 6.64
C ALA A 29 -12.56 16.97 6.85
N VAL A 30 -12.71 16.29 7.98
CA VAL A 30 -12.13 14.98 8.25
C VAL A 30 -12.63 13.93 7.24
N LEU A 31 -13.94 13.90 6.97
CA LEU A 31 -14.53 12.98 6.00
C LEU A 31 -13.97 13.19 4.59
N GLN A 32 -13.69 14.43 4.21
CA GLN A 32 -13.05 14.73 2.92
C GLN A 32 -11.60 14.21 2.87
N ALA A 33 -10.84 14.36 3.96
CA ALA A 33 -9.51 13.81 4.05
C ALA A 33 -9.52 12.27 3.89
N VAL A 34 -10.44 11.58 4.57
CA VAL A 34 -10.60 10.12 4.45
C VAL A 34 -10.90 9.70 3.01
N ARG A 35 -11.81 10.37 2.32
CA ARG A 35 -12.12 10.07 0.91
C ARG A 35 -10.93 10.28 -0.03
N GLU A 36 -10.13 11.31 0.24
CA GLU A 36 -8.94 11.57 -0.56
C GLU A 36 -7.85 10.53 -0.30
N MET A 37 -7.72 10.05 0.95
CA MET A 37 -6.84 8.94 1.30
C MET A 37 -7.30 7.63 0.67
N GLU A 38 -8.60 7.33 0.67
CA GLU A 38 -9.16 6.17 -0.03
C GLU A 38 -8.79 6.19 -1.52
N ARG A 39 -8.95 7.32 -2.18
CA ARG A 39 -8.56 7.49 -3.58
C ARG A 39 -7.06 7.30 -3.80
N MET A 40 -6.23 7.85 -2.92
CA MET A 40 -4.77 7.69 -2.96
C MET A 40 -4.38 6.21 -2.77
N ALA A 41 -5.04 5.49 -1.85
CA ALA A 41 -4.80 4.07 -1.62
C ALA A 41 -5.17 3.21 -2.84
N GLN A 42 -6.29 3.49 -3.50
CA GLN A 42 -6.69 2.83 -4.76
C GLN A 42 -5.67 3.10 -5.89
N MET A 43 -5.09 4.31 -5.92
CA MET A 43 -4.00 4.60 -6.87
C MET A 43 -2.76 3.77 -6.58
N ALA A 44 -2.35 3.65 -5.31
CA ALA A 44 -1.19 2.87 -4.90
C ALA A 44 -1.39 1.36 -5.22
N GLU A 45 -2.58 0.81 -4.93
CA GLU A 45 -2.95 -0.55 -5.28
C GLU A 45 -2.88 -0.81 -6.80
N THR A 46 -3.52 0.02 -7.58
CA THR A 46 -3.51 -0.09 -9.06
C THR A 46 -2.08 0.01 -9.60
N ASN A 47 -1.25 0.87 -8.99
CA ASN A 47 0.15 1.03 -9.39
C ASN A 47 1.00 -0.19 -9.01
N LEU A 48 0.74 -0.82 -7.86
CA LEU A 48 1.39 -2.07 -7.47
C LEU A 48 1.08 -3.20 -8.47
N ILE A 49 -0.17 -3.36 -8.87
CA ILE A 49 -0.58 -4.34 -9.90
C ILE A 49 0.16 -4.08 -11.22
N ARG A 50 0.21 -2.81 -11.65
CA ARG A 50 0.95 -2.41 -12.85
C ARG A 50 2.43 -2.77 -12.74
N ALA A 51 3.06 -2.41 -11.63
CA ALA A 51 4.47 -2.69 -11.38
C ALA A 51 4.78 -4.18 -11.41
N MET A 52 3.98 -5.01 -10.74
CA MET A 52 4.13 -6.48 -10.75
C MET A 52 4.01 -7.05 -12.17
N ASN A 53 3.12 -6.54 -13.00
CA ASN A 53 3.02 -6.95 -14.39
C ASN A 53 4.26 -6.60 -15.21
N THR A 54 5.00 -5.54 -14.88
CA THR A 54 6.24 -5.18 -15.58
C THR A 54 7.36 -6.18 -15.35
N LEU A 55 7.33 -6.97 -14.28
CA LEU A 55 8.31 -8.04 -14.04
C LEU A 55 8.28 -9.12 -15.15
N VAL A 56 7.12 -9.33 -15.78
CA VAL A 56 6.92 -10.29 -16.86
C VAL A 56 6.99 -9.60 -18.24
N THR A 57 6.28 -8.50 -18.40
CA THR A 57 6.14 -7.82 -19.70
C THR A 57 7.37 -7.03 -20.12
N ARG A 58 8.13 -6.50 -19.16
CA ARG A 58 9.27 -5.59 -19.41
C ARG A 58 8.91 -4.37 -20.25
N ASP A 59 7.65 -3.96 -20.25
CA ASP A 59 7.17 -2.81 -21.02
C ASP A 59 7.66 -1.50 -20.37
N GLN A 60 8.56 -0.81 -21.07
CA GLN A 60 9.13 0.45 -20.58
C GLN A 60 8.07 1.53 -20.38
N LYS A 61 7.00 1.54 -21.18
CA LYS A 61 5.93 2.53 -21.02
C LYS A 61 5.15 2.31 -19.74
N GLU A 62 4.91 1.05 -19.36
CA GLU A 62 4.25 0.72 -18.11
C GLU A 62 5.16 1.02 -16.92
N ILE A 63 6.48 0.78 -17.04
CA ILE A 63 7.47 1.16 -16.03
C ILE A 63 7.48 2.68 -15.82
N ASP A 64 7.54 3.46 -16.90
CA ASP A 64 7.50 4.94 -16.83
C ASP A 64 6.19 5.44 -16.21
N GLU A 65 5.08 4.74 -16.47
CA GLU A 65 3.78 5.06 -15.87
C GLU A 65 3.76 4.77 -14.36
N VAL A 66 4.44 3.70 -13.88
CA VAL A 66 4.58 3.43 -12.44
C VAL A 66 5.25 4.60 -11.74
N TYR A 67 6.37 5.10 -12.26
CA TYR A 67 7.08 6.25 -11.69
C TYR A 67 6.22 7.52 -11.71
N ARG A 68 5.48 7.74 -12.80
CA ARG A 68 4.60 8.90 -12.91
C ARG A 68 3.45 8.87 -11.88
N VAL A 69 2.88 7.70 -11.65
CA VAL A 69 1.82 7.53 -10.63
C VAL A 69 2.38 7.74 -9.24
N GLU A 70 3.61 7.27 -8.97
CA GLU A 70 4.30 7.47 -7.70
C GLU A 70 4.54 8.95 -7.40
N GLU A 71 4.97 9.75 -8.37
CA GLU A 71 5.06 11.20 -8.21
C GLU A 71 3.70 11.84 -7.81
N ASN A 72 2.59 11.31 -8.32
CA ASN A 72 1.25 11.78 -7.96
C ASN A 72 0.86 11.37 -6.54
N ILE A 73 1.21 10.16 -6.10
CA ILE A 73 0.98 9.67 -4.74
C ILE A 73 1.77 10.55 -3.75
N ASN A 74 3.03 10.83 -4.04
CA ASN A 74 3.89 11.73 -3.25
C ASN A 74 3.33 13.16 -3.18
N PHE A 75 2.79 13.67 -4.27
CA PHE A 75 2.10 14.97 -4.29
C PHE A 75 0.86 14.95 -3.38
N LEU A 76 0.02 13.92 -3.49
CA LEU A 76 -1.18 13.78 -2.67
C LEU A 76 -0.85 13.62 -1.18
N ASN A 77 0.20 12.87 -0.84
CA ASN A 77 0.68 12.76 0.54
C ASN A 77 0.96 14.16 1.13
N LYS A 78 1.70 15.01 0.42
CA LYS A 78 2.00 16.36 0.87
C LYS A 78 0.75 17.23 1.02
N GLU A 79 -0.16 17.18 0.04
CA GLU A 79 -1.39 18.00 0.07
C GLU A 79 -2.32 17.56 1.22
N ILE A 80 -2.52 16.26 1.41
CA ILE A 80 -3.33 15.72 2.51
C ILE A 80 -2.69 16.05 3.85
N THR A 81 -1.38 15.86 4.00
CA THR A 81 -0.63 16.19 5.22
C THR A 81 -0.78 17.66 5.57
N ASN A 82 -0.60 18.57 4.62
CA ASN A 82 -0.79 20.00 4.83
C ASN A 82 -2.22 20.35 5.26
N TYR A 83 -3.19 19.68 4.64
CA TYR A 83 -4.60 19.87 5.00
C TYR A 83 -4.88 19.41 6.45
N LEU A 84 -4.38 18.24 6.86
CA LEU A 84 -4.51 17.75 8.23
C LEU A 84 -3.84 18.67 9.25
N VAL A 85 -2.67 19.26 8.92
CA VAL A 85 -2.00 20.26 9.76
C VAL A 85 -2.90 21.47 9.96
N HIS A 86 -3.54 21.96 8.90
CA HIS A 86 -4.46 23.09 9.02
C HIS A 86 -5.71 22.76 9.83
N LEU A 87 -6.26 21.56 9.69
CA LEU A 87 -7.37 21.10 10.50
C LEU A 87 -7.00 21.03 11.99
N ASN A 88 -5.84 20.51 12.30
CA ASN A 88 -5.39 20.35 13.69
C ASN A 88 -5.11 21.69 14.40
N GLN A 89 -4.95 22.79 13.65
CA GLN A 89 -4.82 24.14 14.21
C GLN A 89 -6.18 24.79 14.60
N ALA A 90 -7.29 24.22 14.16
CA ALA A 90 -8.63 24.66 14.54
C ALA A 90 -9.00 24.21 15.96
N SER A 91 -9.95 24.91 16.59
CA SER A 91 -10.51 24.45 17.87
C SER A 91 -11.43 23.27 17.63
N LEU A 92 -10.93 22.06 17.82
CA LEU A 92 -11.60 20.79 17.57
C LEU A 92 -11.96 20.09 18.87
N PRO A 93 -13.02 19.27 18.88
CA PRO A 93 -13.26 18.29 19.94
C PRO A 93 -12.08 17.31 20.06
N THR A 94 -11.84 16.78 21.27
CA THR A 94 -10.71 15.86 21.52
C THR A 94 -10.75 14.62 20.63
N SER A 95 -11.93 14.06 20.36
CA SER A 95 -12.13 12.94 19.46
C SER A 95 -11.63 13.23 18.03
N ASP A 96 -11.94 14.43 17.50
CA ASP A 96 -11.49 14.81 16.16
C ASP A 96 -9.97 15.03 16.10
N VAL A 97 -9.36 15.53 17.18
CA VAL A 97 -7.89 15.67 17.28
C VAL A 97 -7.21 14.29 17.25
N MET A 98 -7.72 13.32 18.01
CA MET A 98 -7.20 11.95 18.02
C MET A 98 -7.32 11.30 16.62
N ARG A 99 -8.48 11.44 15.99
CA ARG A 99 -8.72 10.93 14.64
C ARG A 99 -7.75 11.54 13.60
N ILE A 100 -7.56 12.86 13.64
CA ILE A 100 -6.58 13.53 12.77
C ILE A 100 -5.17 12.99 13.01
N GLY A 101 -4.80 12.71 14.27
CA GLY A 101 -3.53 12.06 14.62
C GLY A 101 -3.34 10.71 13.91
N ALA A 102 -4.36 9.84 13.93
CA ALA A 102 -4.35 8.56 13.22
C ALA A 102 -4.23 8.74 11.70
N LEU A 103 -4.90 9.74 11.11
CA LEU A 103 -4.84 10.01 9.67
C LEU A 103 -3.44 10.38 9.17
N PHE A 104 -2.58 11.00 9.98
CA PHE A 104 -1.18 11.25 9.62
C PHE A 104 -0.39 9.96 9.41
N HIS A 105 -0.69 8.92 10.21
CA HIS A 105 -0.07 7.61 10.02
C HIS A 105 -0.61 6.93 8.76
N VAL A 106 -1.91 6.95 8.55
CA VAL A 106 -2.55 6.34 7.38
C VAL A 106 -2.03 6.90 6.07
N VAL A 107 -1.90 8.23 5.94
CA VAL A 107 -1.39 8.83 4.69
C VAL A 107 0.05 8.40 4.38
N ASN A 108 0.87 8.22 5.41
CA ASN A 108 2.23 7.71 5.26
C ASN A 108 2.25 6.21 4.89
N ASP A 109 1.39 5.38 5.49
CA ASP A 109 1.29 3.97 5.13
C ASP A 109 0.85 3.80 3.65
N ILE A 110 -0.06 4.62 3.16
CA ILE A 110 -0.47 4.61 1.75
C ILE A 110 0.70 5.00 0.83
N GLU A 111 1.47 6.02 1.18
CA GLU A 111 2.65 6.43 0.43
C GLU A 111 3.70 5.31 0.40
N ARG A 112 3.92 4.60 1.52
CA ARG A 112 4.82 3.44 1.57
C ARG A 112 4.40 2.31 0.63
N ILE A 113 3.10 2.09 0.46
CA ILE A 113 2.60 1.14 -0.53
C ILE A 113 2.97 1.59 -1.96
N GLY A 114 2.87 2.89 -2.24
CA GLY A 114 3.34 3.48 -3.50
C GLY A 114 4.85 3.30 -3.72
N ASP A 115 5.67 3.57 -2.72
CA ASP A 115 7.13 3.33 -2.74
C ASP A 115 7.46 1.88 -3.12
N HIS A 116 6.69 0.89 -2.61
CA HIS A 116 6.89 -0.51 -2.97
C HIS A 116 6.58 -0.81 -4.44
N ALA A 117 5.60 -0.14 -5.05
CA ALA A 117 5.35 -0.25 -6.49
C ALA A 117 6.54 0.29 -7.31
N GLU A 118 7.15 1.39 -6.90
CA GLU A 118 8.38 1.92 -7.51
C GLU A 118 9.53 0.92 -7.40
N ASN A 119 9.77 0.34 -6.23
CA ASN A 119 10.80 -0.68 -6.01
C ASN A 119 10.61 -1.92 -6.91
N VAL A 120 9.37 -2.33 -7.15
CA VAL A 120 9.06 -3.42 -8.09
C VAL A 120 9.41 -3.02 -9.53
N ALA A 121 9.09 -1.79 -9.94
CA ALA A 121 9.47 -1.28 -11.27
C ALA A 121 10.99 -1.20 -11.42
N ASP A 122 11.74 -0.78 -10.40
CA ASP A 122 13.20 -0.80 -10.37
C ASP A 122 13.73 -2.21 -10.56
N SER A 123 13.12 -3.21 -9.92
CA SER A 123 13.44 -4.62 -10.10
C SER A 123 13.23 -5.07 -11.55
N ALA A 124 12.15 -4.63 -12.21
CA ALA A 124 11.89 -4.94 -13.61
C ALA A 124 12.95 -4.32 -14.55
N VAL A 125 13.40 -3.10 -14.26
CA VAL A 125 14.51 -2.44 -14.99
C VAL A 125 15.80 -3.22 -14.79
N GLN A 126 16.14 -3.56 -13.54
CA GLN A 126 17.34 -4.34 -13.24
C GLN A 126 17.33 -5.69 -13.96
N MET A 127 16.22 -6.44 -13.87
CA MET A 127 16.09 -7.73 -14.55
C MET A 127 16.24 -7.62 -16.07
N THR A 128 15.81 -6.49 -16.66
CA THR A 128 15.98 -6.23 -18.09
C THR A 128 17.45 -5.96 -18.43
N ASN A 129 18.14 -5.12 -17.66
CA ASN A 129 19.52 -4.76 -17.87
C ASN A 129 20.48 -5.95 -17.70
N ASP A 130 20.21 -6.78 -16.70
CA ASP A 130 21.04 -7.95 -16.35
C ASP A 130 20.62 -9.23 -17.09
N ASN A 131 19.58 -9.14 -17.94
CA ASN A 131 18.99 -10.28 -18.67
C ASN A 131 18.59 -11.44 -17.73
N VAL A 132 18.01 -11.10 -16.58
CA VAL A 132 17.55 -12.03 -15.55
C VAL A 132 16.07 -12.34 -15.74
N THR A 133 15.70 -13.61 -15.58
CA THR A 133 14.30 -14.07 -15.61
C THR A 133 14.02 -14.98 -14.41
N PHE A 134 12.78 -15.00 -13.97
CA PHE A 134 12.32 -15.97 -12.98
C PHE A 134 11.98 -17.31 -13.65
N SER A 135 12.01 -18.39 -12.85
CA SER A 135 11.38 -19.64 -13.25
C SER A 135 9.86 -19.49 -13.29
N LYS A 136 9.17 -20.35 -14.05
CA LYS A 136 7.70 -20.35 -14.05
C LYS A 136 7.10 -20.53 -12.65
N GLN A 137 7.73 -21.34 -11.81
CA GLN A 137 7.29 -21.52 -10.44
C GLN A 137 7.48 -20.24 -9.62
N GLY A 138 8.60 -19.52 -9.80
CA GLY A 138 8.82 -18.24 -9.13
C GLY A 138 7.81 -17.17 -9.54
N GLU A 139 7.42 -17.13 -10.82
CA GLU A 139 6.36 -16.22 -11.28
C GLU A 139 5.00 -16.55 -10.66
N LEU A 140 4.66 -17.85 -10.56
CA LEU A 140 3.42 -18.31 -9.91
C LEU A 140 3.42 -17.98 -8.42
N ASP A 141 4.51 -18.28 -7.72
CA ASP A 141 4.67 -18.00 -6.29
C ASP A 141 4.44 -16.48 -6.00
N LEU A 142 5.04 -15.60 -6.82
CA LEU A 142 4.84 -14.14 -6.69
C LEU A 142 3.40 -13.71 -7.01
N SER A 143 2.76 -14.34 -7.99
CA SER A 143 1.36 -14.05 -8.34
C SER A 143 0.40 -14.45 -7.23
N GLU A 144 0.59 -15.63 -6.63
CA GLU A 144 -0.24 -16.11 -5.52
C GLU A 144 -0.07 -15.23 -4.28
N MET A 145 1.16 -14.82 -3.96
CA MET A 145 1.41 -13.88 -2.86
C MET A 145 0.78 -12.50 -3.14
N LEU A 146 0.88 -11.99 -4.38
CA LEU A 146 0.23 -10.74 -4.76
C LEU A 146 -1.29 -10.79 -4.56
N ASP A 147 -1.95 -11.90 -4.94
CA ASP A 147 -3.39 -12.05 -4.76
C ASP A 147 -3.80 -11.96 -3.27
N MET A 148 -3.00 -12.51 -2.36
CA MET A 148 -3.22 -12.38 -0.92
C MET A 148 -3.03 -10.92 -0.45
N VAL A 149 -1.98 -10.25 -0.93
CA VAL A 149 -1.68 -8.84 -0.61
C VAL A 149 -2.77 -7.90 -1.12
N LEU A 150 -3.28 -8.12 -2.34
CA LEU A 150 -4.38 -7.33 -2.88
C LEU A 150 -5.66 -7.53 -2.06
N LYS A 151 -5.92 -8.76 -1.61
CA LYS A 151 -7.08 -9.02 -0.76
C LYS A 151 -7.00 -8.27 0.57
N ILE A 152 -5.88 -8.34 1.29
CA ILE A 152 -5.74 -7.62 2.56
C ILE A 152 -5.79 -6.10 2.35
N LEU A 153 -5.27 -5.60 1.23
CA LEU A 153 -5.29 -4.18 0.90
C LEU A 153 -6.71 -3.68 0.64
N ASP A 154 -7.49 -4.39 -0.19
CA ASP A 154 -8.90 -4.10 -0.44
C ASP A 154 -9.73 -4.05 0.86
N GLU A 155 -9.62 -5.08 1.70
CA GLU A 155 -10.34 -5.19 2.96
C GLU A 155 -9.95 -4.10 3.96
N SER A 156 -8.65 -3.76 4.00
CA SER A 156 -8.14 -2.72 4.87
C SER A 156 -8.60 -1.32 4.45
N ILE A 157 -8.60 -1.03 3.15
CA ILE A 157 -9.09 0.24 2.61
C ILE A 157 -10.60 0.37 2.87
N GLU A 158 -11.36 -0.71 2.65
CA GLU A 158 -12.80 -0.72 2.88
C GLU A 158 -13.13 -0.47 4.36
N MET A 159 -12.45 -1.17 5.27
CA MET A 159 -12.60 -1.01 6.71
C MET A 159 -12.28 0.43 7.15
N PHE A 160 -11.17 1.00 6.65
CA PHE A 160 -10.78 2.38 6.94
C PHE A 160 -11.80 3.40 6.40
N ALA A 161 -12.22 3.26 5.13
CA ALA A 161 -13.14 4.21 4.49
C ALA A 161 -14.53 4.21 5.13
N LYS A 162 -15.02 3.03 5.53
CA LYS A 162 -16.33 2.86 6.17
C LYS A 162 -16.32 3.10 7.68
N ASN A 163 -15.14 3.14 8.31
CA ASN A 163 -14.95 3.18 9.75
C ASN A 163 -15.73 2.04 10.45
N ASP A 164 -15.51 0.81 10.01
CA ASP A 164 -16.28 -0.39 10.36
C ASP A 164 -15.33 -1.55 10.63
N LEU A 165 -15.55 -2.28 11.74
CA LEU A 165 -14.70 -3.39 12.20
C LEU A 165 -15.07 -4.75 11.58
N GLN A 166 -15.96 -4.79 10.61
CA GLN A 166 -16.52 -6.04 10.06
C GLN A 166 -15.45 -7.01 9.56
N HIS A 167 -14.35 -6.49 8.96
CA HIS A 167 -13.30 -7.29 8.34
C HIS A 167 -12.08 -7.53 9.25
N LEU A 168 -12.09 -7.05 10.49
CA LEU A 168 -10.92 -7.07 11.37
C LEU A 168 -10.31 -8.48 11.53
N GLN A 169 -11.13 -9.49 11.82
CA GLN A 169 -10.62 -10.85 12.02
C GLN A 169 -10.08 -11.44 10.71
N GLU A 170 -10.73 -11.16 9.58
CA GLU A 170 -10.27 -11.63 8.27
C GLU A 170 -8.93 -11.00 7.90
N ILE A 171 -8.73 -9.71 8.16
CA ILE A 171 -7.46 -9.01 7.95
C ILE A 171 -6.34 -9.66 8.77
N ILE A 172 -6.57 -9.96 10.05
CA ILE A 172 -5.60 -10.63 10.92
C ILE A 172 -5.24 -12.03 10.37
N ASP A 173 -6.23 -12.79 9.93
CA ASP A 173 -6.01 -14.13 9.40
C ASP A 173 -5.24 -14.10 8.08
N ILE A 174 -5.50 -13.12 7.20
CA ILE A 174 -4.76 -12.94 5.94
C ILE A 174 -3.32 -12.49 6.22
N GLU A 175 -3.10 -11.55 7.14
CA GLU A 175 -1.77 -11.09 7.54
C GLU A 175 -0.90 -12.26 8.02
N ASN A 176 -1.41 -13.08 8.96
CA ASN A 176 -0.71 -14.28 9.43
C ASN A 176 -0.40 -15.26 8.30
N SER A 177 -1.29 -15.37 7.32
CA SER A 177 -1.09 -16.23 6.15
C SER A 177 -0.01 -15.68 5.22
N ILE A 178 0.06 -14.34 5.03
CA ILE A 178 1.11 -13.69 4.22
C ILE A 178 2.47 -13.83 4.89
N ASP A 179 2.56 -13.67 6.20
CA ASP A 179 3.78 -13.90 6.98
C ASP A 179 4.31 -15.33 6.83
N GLN A 180 3.40 -16.31 6.85
CA GLN A 180 3.79 -17.69 6.65
C GLN A 180 4.23 -17.94 5.21
N GLU A 181 3.53 -17.39 4.23
CA GLU A 181 3.89 -17.51 2.81
C GLU A 181 5.25 -16.86 2.52
N GLU A 182 5.56 -15.70 3.11
CA GLU A 182 6.89 -15.09 3.01
C GLU A 182 7.98 -16.08 3.44
N ARG A 183 7.85 -16.66 4.64
CA ARG A 183 8.82 -17.63 5.16
C ARG A 183 8.95 -18.84 4.25
N ASP A 184 7.84 -19.38 3.76
CA ASP A 184 7.81 -20.55 2.89
C ASP A 184 8.45 -20.24 1.52
N LEU A 185 8.18 -19.09 0.95
CA LEU A 185 8.76 -18.65 -0.33
C LEU A 185 10.27 -18.40 -0.22
N GLN A 186 10.74 -17.81 0.89
CA GLN A 186 12.15 -17.64 1.15
C GLN A 186 12.87 -19.01 1.26
N GLN A 187 12.27 -19.97 1.92
CA GLN A 187 12.80 -21.35 1.99
C GLN A 187 12.81 -22.03 0.62
N LYS A 188 11.70 -22.01 -0.12
CA LYS A 188 11.59 -22.57 -1.48
C LYS A 188 12.63 -21.98 -2.42
N HIS A 189 12.88 -20.67 -2.26
CA HIS A 189 13.91 -19.97 -3.03
C HIS A 189 15.32 -20.53 -2.76
N VAL A 190 15.70 -20.72 -1.50
CA VAL A 190 16.99 -21.33 -1.11
C VAL A 190 17.14 -22.74 -1.69
N GLU A 191 16.05 -23.53 -1.68
CA GLU A 191 16.04 -24.86 -2.29
C GLU A 191 16.28 -24.81 -3.80
N ARG A 192 15.65 -23.86 -4.53
CA ARG A 192 15.86 -23.64 -5.96
C ARG A 192 17.31 -23.26 -6.28
N LEU A 193 17.91 -22.40 -5.47
CA LEU A 193 19.35 -22.06 -5.60
C LEU A 193 20.22 -23.30 -5.41
N THR A 194 19.96 -24.10 -4.41
CA THR A 194 20.74 -25.32 -4.12
C THR A 194 20.66 -26.34 -5.25
N ARG A 195 19.52 -26.40 -5.97
CA ARG A 195 19.30 -27.29 -7.11
C ARG A 195 19.76 -26.70 -8.46
N ASN A 196 20.33 -25.49 -8.47
CA ASN A 196 20.67 -24.73 -9.67
C ASN A 196 19.47 -24.49 -10.61
N GLU A 197 18.27 -24.35 -10.04
CA GLU A 197 17.03 -24.04 -10.77
C GLU A 197 16.81 -22.54 -10.98
N CYS A 198 17.58 -21.69 -10.31
CA CYS A 198 17.62 -20.25 -10.49
C CYS A 198 19.05 -19.70 -10.30
N THR A 199 19.31 -18.50 -10.83
CA THR A 199 20.58 -17.81 -10.62
C THR A 199 20.57 -17.05 -9.30
N PRO A 200 21.75 -16.78 -8.68
CA PRO A 200 21.83 -15.96 -7.47
C PRO A 200 21.20 -14.57 -7.64
N GLU A 201 21.37 -13.94 -8.81
CA GLU A 201 20.84 -12.62 -9.14
C GLU A 201 19.30 -12.65 -9.15
N ALA A 202 18.71 -13.64 -9.83
CA ALA A 202 17.27 -13.85 -9.84
C ALA A 202 16.73 -14.08 -8.44
N GLY A 203 17.50 -14.82 -7.64
CA GLY A 203 17.18 -15.11 -6.28
C GLY A 203 17.13 -13.90 -5.35
N MET A 204 18.09 -13.02 -5.46
CA MET A 204 18.12 -11.78 -4.69
C MET A 204 16.87 -10.92 -4.99
N ILE A 205 16.59 -10.72 -6.28
CA ILE A 205 15.41 -9.93 -6.70
C ILE A 205 14.13 -10.60 -6.23
N PHE A 206 14.01 -11.93 -6.34
CA PHE A 206 12.84 -12.67 -5.83
C PHE A 206 12.63 -12.47 -4.33
N SER A 207 13.69 -12.60 -3.54
CA SER A 207 13.66 -12.42 -2.09
C SER A 207 13.23 -11.00 -1.71
N ASP A 208 13.77 -9.98 -2.38
CA ASP A 208 13.41 -8.58 -2.13
C ASP A 208 11.95 -8.29 -2.48
N LEU A 209 11.45 -8.88 -3.58
CA LEU A 209 10.04 -8.74 -3.98
C LEU A 209 9.09 -9.40 -2.97
N VAL A 210 9.41 -10.59 -2.50
CA VAL A 210 8.62 -11.32 -1.49
C VAL A 210 8.54 -10.50 -0.20
N SER A 211 9.68 -10.02 0.32
CA SER A 211 9.70 -9.17 1.52
C SER A 211 9.04 -7.81 1.28
N GLY A 212 9.10 -7.27 0.07
CA GLY A 212 8.39 -6.04 -0.30
C GLY A 212 6.86 -6.22 -0.27
N LEU A 213 6.36 -7.35 -0.75
CA LEU A 213 4.93 -7.68 -0.73
C LEU A 213 4.42 -7.89 0.70
N GLU A 214 5.19 -8.55 1.56
CA GLU A 214 4.86 -8.69 2.99
C GLU A 214 4.75 -7.30 3.65
N ARG A 215 5.70 -6.38 3.41
CA ARG A 215 5.62 -5.01 3.94
C ARG A 215 4.40 -4.23 3.43
N VAL A 216 3.95 -4.47 2.20
CA VAL A 216 2.69 -3.89 1.72
C VAL A 216 1.52 -4.37 2.55
N ALA A 217 1.48 -5.66 2.92
CA ALA A 217 0.46 -6.21 3.81
C ALA A 217 0.52 -5.60 5.21
N ASP A 218 1.72 -5.40 5.77
CA ASP A 218 1.92 -4.69 7.04
C ASP A 218 1.34 -3.28 7.00
N HIS A 219 1.62 -2.51 5.94
CA HIS A 219 1.07 -1.17 5.77
C HIS A 219 -0.46 -1.19 5.62
N ALA A 220 -1.01 -2.17 4.89
CA ALA A 220 -2.45 -2.36 4.77
C ALA A 220 -3.10 -2.63 6.14
N THR A 221 -2.52 -3.51 6.93
CA THR A 221 -2.96 -3.82 8.29
C THR A 221 -2.92 -2.58 9.20
N ASN A 222 -1.88 -1.76 9.11
CA ASN A 222 -1.79 -0.50 9.85
C ASN A 222 -2.92 0.47 9.46
N ILE A 223 -3.27 0.55 8.17
CA ILE A 223 -4.39 1.36 7.70
C ILE A 223 -5.71 0.89 8.33
N ALA A 224 -5.97 -0.42 8.30
CA ALA A 224 -7.16 -0.99 8.92
C ALA A 224 -7.23 -0.71 10.42
N PHE A 225 -6.12 -0.92 11.12
CA PHE A 225 -6.06 -0.75 12.57
C PHE A 225 -6.09 0.71 13.05
N SER A 226 -5.88 1.67 12.15
CA SER A 226 -5.94 3.09 12.49
C SER A 226 -7.31 3.53 13.06
N ILE A 227 -8.39 2.81 12.72
CA ILE A 227 -9.73 3.08 13.26
C ILE A 227 -9.88 2.60 14.71
N LEU A 228 -9.02 1.68 15.20
CA LEU A 228 -9.00 1.21 16.58
C LEU A 228 -8.28 2.17 17.52
N ASP A 229 -7.42 3.04 17.00
CA ASP A 229 -6.68 4.02 17.81
C ASP A 229 -7.60 5.13 18.36
N GLU A 230 -8.87 5.15 17.96
CA GLU A 230 -9.88 6.07 18.47
C GLU A 230 -10.42 5.66 19.86
N ASP A 231 -10.34 4.36 20.24
CA ASP A 231 -10.78 3.86 21.54
C ASP A 231 -9.62 3.23 22.34
N PRO A 232 -9.25 3.81 23.50
CA PRO A 232 -8.18 3.27 24.35
C PRO A 232 -8.45 1.84 24.88
N GLU A 233 -9.72 1.44 25.04
CA GLU A 233 -10.09 0.09 25.51
C GLU A 233 -9.87 -0.95 24.40
N GLU A 234 -10.16 -0.61 23.15
CA GLU A 234 -9.92 -1.47 21.99
C GLU A 234 -8.44 -1.63 21.69
N LYS A 235 -7.64 -0.55 21.85
CA LYS A 235 -6.19 -0.61 21.74
C LYS A 235 -5.57 -1.59 22.74
N ALA A 236 -6.02 -1.55 23.99
CA ALA A 236 -5.56 -2.47 25.04
C ALA A 236 -5.92 -3.93 24.73
N ALA A 237 -7.09 -4.18 24.14
CA ALA A 237 -7.52 -5.50 23.70
C ALA A 237 -6.65 -6.05 22.56
N ARG A 238 -6.28 -5.22 21.59
CA ARG A 238 -5.36 -5.57 20.48
C ARG A 238 -3.97 -5.94 20.97
N GLU A 239 -3.41 -5.11 21.85
CA GLU A 239 -2.07 -5.36 22.44
C GLU A 239 -2.05 -6.66 23.25
N ALA A 240 -3.17 -7.01 23.90
CA ALA A 240 -3.30 -8.25 24.64
C ALA A 240 -3.35 -9.49 23.71
N VAL A 241 -3.98 -9.40 22.54
CA VAL A 241 -4.01 -10.47 21.52
C VAL A 241 -2.65 -10.65 20.87
N ALA A 242 -2.00 -9.57 20.43
CA ALA A 242 -0.66 -9.60 19.83
C ALA A 242 0.44 -10.04 20.81
N GLY A 243 0.24 -9.86 22.11
CA GLY A 243 1.14 -10.32 23.17
C GLY A 243 0.99 -11.80 23.56
N ALA A 244 -0.12 -12.43 23.19
CA ALA A 244 -0.40 -13.84 23.52
C ALA A 244 0.19 -14.83 22.49
N GLU A 245 0.63 -14.36 21.32
CA GLU A 245 1.20 -15.17 20.23
C GLU A 245 2.74 -15.14 20.16
N LYS A 246 3.42 -14.54 21.14
CA LYS A 246 4.87 -14.56 21.33
C LYS A 246 5.24 -15.49 22.49
#